data_05aeb0712f62d3f12c6bdb488a4f231a
#
_entry.id   05aeb0712f62d3f12c6bdb488a4f231a
#
_cell.length_a   1.000
_cell.length_b   1.000
_cell.length_c   1.000
_cell.angle_alpha   90.00
_cell.angle_beta   90.00
_cell.angle_gamma   90.00
#
_symmetry.space_group_name_H-M   'P 1'
#
loop_
_entity.id
_entity.type
_entity.pdbx_description
1 polymer ?
#
loop_
_entity_poly.entity_id
_entity_poly.type
_entity_poly.pdbx_seq_one_letter_code
_entity_poly.pdbx_strand_id
1 'polypeptide(L)'
;MATINQNIQRERRKLLIDATITAIAEFGLSKLTLAKIGSIAGLTAGTVNFHFKSKESLLLETLNFVSEEFDQSIAKALEKTGSKPSKRLGAIINASLDPEITEHRKMAVWHAFDSESHSRDDYQLICGKRDRENFELIFQLCEQIIRQENMEDRINARGVANAISGLIEELWKEILFAGETYNREEAKKICMSFLASIFPWCYEMPQPIETEIRHSLIKPIHIIKVGKAELDQTAMLFDLYRQFYQQKTNVPLAKKYLEQMLTTESSIIYLAMDAAGNAIGFTQLYPSYCSVEAKAILILYDLYVKKEDRKNGAGKALKNQAMQLAKETGASRIDLETAIDNTSAQSLYESLGYERDIEFHKYSLEL
;
A
#
# COMPACT_ATOMS: atom_id res chain seq x y z
N MET A 1 15.64 31.76 31.46
CA MET A 1 14.57 30.79 31.81
C MET A 1 13.41 30.76 30.81
N ALA A 2 12.90 31.90 30.31
CA ALA A 2 11.81 31.90 29.31
C ALA A 2 12.15 31.20 28.02
N THR A 3 13.35 31.38 27.46
CA THR A 3 13.80 30.77 26.19
C THR A 3 13.96 29.26 26.30
N ILE A 4 14.40 28.73 27.44
CA ILE A 4 14.54 27.27 27.67
C ILE A 4 13.17 26.61 27.74
N ASN A 5 12.21 27.26 28.39
CA ASN A 5 10.84 26.74 28.52
C ASN A 5 10.11 26.74 27.16
N GLN A 6 10.33 27.74 26.31
CA GLN A 6 9.81 27.82 24.97
C GLN A 6 10.39 26.72 24.06
N ASN A 7 11.70 26.42 24.17
CA ASN A 7 12.32 25.34 23.41
C ASN A 7 11.77 23.98 23.82
N ILE A 8 11.60 23.70 25.09
CA ILE A 8 11.02 22.44 25.58
C ILE A 8 9.57 22.29 25.10
N GLN A 9 8.77 23.35 25.09
CA GLN A 9 7.41 23.32 24.59
C GLN A 9 7.38 23.03 23.07
N ARG A 10 8.29 23.67 22.33
CA ARG A 10 8.40 23.44 20.86
C ARG A 10 8.80 21.99 20.53
N GLU A 11 9.78 21.44 21.25
CA GLU A 11 10.20 20.04 21.05
C GLU A 11 9.08 19.04 21.39
N ARG A 12 8.33 19.30 22.49
CA ARG A 12 7.18 18.46 22.83
C ARG A 12 6.06 18.52 21.80
N ARG A 13 5.79 19.69 21.21
CA ARG A 13 4.81 19.83 20.13
C ARG A 13 5.22 19.01 18.91
N LYS A 14 6.50 19.08 18.48
CA LYS A 14 7.04 18.27 17.39
C LYS A 14 6.90 16.77 17.67
N LEU A 15 7.26 16.34 18.87
CA LEU A 15 7.13 14.94 19.29
C LEU A 15 5.66 14.47 19.20
N LEU A 16 4.71 15.30 19.60
CA LEU A 16 3.29 14.99 19.52
C LEU A 16 2.77 14.96 18.09
N ILE A 17 3.26 15.83 17.22
CA ILE A 17 2.94 15.82 15.79
C ILE A 17 3.47 14.53 15.15
N ASP A 18 4.73 14.15 15.40
CA ASP A 18 5.31 12.90 14.86
C ASP A 18 4.57 11.66 15.39
N ALA A 19 4.25 11.63 16.68
CA ALA A 19 3.43 10.57 17.26
C ALA A 19 2.00 10.52 16.63
N THR A 20 1.46 11.67 16.24
CA THR A 20 0.15 11.74 15.57
C THR A 20 0.24 11.21 14.15
N ILE A 21 1.31 11.54 13.40
CA ILE A 21 1.58 10.97 12.06
C ILE A 21 1.64 9.44 12.16
N THR A 22 2.39 8.90 13.12
CA THR A 22 2.47 7.46 13.37
C THR A 22 1.11 6.87 13.71
N ALA A 23 0.36 7.51 14.61
CA ALA A 23 -0.94 7.04 15.04
C ALA A 23 -2.00 7.05 13.91
N ILE A 24 -1.95 8.03 13.00
CA ILE A 24 -2.82 8.06 11.81
C ILE A 24 -2.47 6.89 10.88
N ALA A 25 -1.19 6.63 10.65
CA ALA A 25 -0.75 5.54 9.80
C ALA A 25 -1.13 4.15 10.35
N GLU A 26 -1.13 3.98 11.69
CA GLU A 26 -1.45 2.70 12.33
C GLU A 26 -2.95 2.46 12.54
N PHE A 27 -3.71 3.51 12.88
CA PHE A 27 -5.09 3.35 13.35
C PHE A 27 -6.14 4.04 12.47
N GLY A 28 -5.73 4.91 11.54
CA GLY A 28 -6.62 5.80 10.80
C GLY A 28 -7.23 6.91 11.69
N LEU A 29 -7.87 7.93 11.07
CA LEU A 29 -8.43 9.08 11.78
C LEU A 29 -9.60 8.69 12.70
N SER A 30 -10.47 7.79 12.26
CA SER A 30 -11.69 7.40 12.99
C SER A 30 -11.40 6.71 14.33
N LYS A 31 -10.35 5.89 14.41
CA LYS A 31 -9.98 5.13 15.62
C LYS A 31 -8.93 5.84 16.48
N LEU A 32 -8.56 7.07 16.14
CA LEU A 32 -7.52 7.82 16.83
C LEU A 32 -8.05 8.48 18.12
N THR A 33 -7.28 8.35 19.20
CA THR A 33 -7.56 8.99 20.49
C THR A 33 -6.32 9.68 21.04
N LEU A 34 -6.51 10.74 21.85
CA LEU A 34 -5.39 11.43 22.51
C LEU A 34 -4.57 10.49 23.42
N ALA A 35 -5.22 9.46 23.99
CA ALA A 35 -4.53 8.44 24.78
C ALA A 35 -3.56 7.60 23.92
N LYS A 36 -3.97 7.20 22.71
CA LYS A 36 -3.11 6.47 21.78
C LYS A 36 -1.91 7.33 21.34
N ILE A 37 -2.17 8.59 20.96
CA ILE A 37 -1.10 9.54 20.59
C ILE A 37 -0.13 9.73 21.76
N GLY A 38 -0.65 9.96 22.96
CA GLY A 38 0.17 10.09 24.16
C GLY A 38 1.02 8.84 24.42
N SER A 39 0.45 7.64 24.27
CA SER A 39 1.18 6.38 24.43
C SER A 39 2.35 6.27 23.45
N ILE A 40 2.16 6.61 22.18
CA ILE A 40 3.23 6.61 21.17
C ILE A 40 4.31 7.63 21.50
N ALA A 41 3.90 8.83 21.96
CA ALA A 41 4.83 9.90 22.35
C ALA A 41 5.52 9.64 23.70
N GLY A 42 5.18 8.58 24.44
CA GLY A 42 5.65 8.37 25.82
C GLY A 42 5.12 9.42 26.81
N LEU A 43 3.94 10.00 26.54
CA LEU A 43 3.32 11.08 27.30
C LEU A 43 1.89 10.70 27.76
N THR A 44 1.39 11.38 28.80
CA THR A 44 0.00 11.19 29.23
C THR A 44 -0.98 11.96 28.35
N ALA A 45 -2.24 11.52 28.26
CA ALA A 45 -3.30 12.25 27.56
C ALA A 45 -3.48 13.68 28.11
N GLY A 46 -3.26 13.89 29.41
CA GLY A 46 -3.28 15.22 30.03
C GLY A 46 -2.17 16.13 29.51
N THR A 47 -0.98 15.58 29.24
CA THR A 47 0.12 16.34 28.61
C THR A 47 -0.23 16.72 27.17
N VAL A 48 -0.88 15.82 26.41
CA VAL A 48 -1.34 16.14 25.06
C VAL A 48 -2.34 17.29 25.09
N ASN A 49 -3.35 17.23 25.96
CA ASN A 49 -4.34 18.31 26.15
C ASN A 49 -3.72 19.65 26.60
N PHE A 50 -2.62 19.61 27.31
CA PHE A 50 -1.90 20.85 27.70
C PHE A 50 -1.28 21.55 26.49
N HIS A 51 -0.78 20.77 25.49
CA HIS A 51 -0.15 21.31 24.29
C HIS A 51 -1.13 21.63 23.17
N PHE A 52 -2.24 20.90 23.09
CA PHE A 52 -3.27 21.04 22.05
C PHE A 52 -4.66 21.06 22.69
N LYS A 53 -5.44 22.09 22.38
CA LYS A 53 -6.75 22.34 23.01
C LYS A 53 -7.76 21.20 22.74
N SER A 54 -7.62 20.49 21.62
CA SER A 54 -8.48 19.39 21.23
C SER A 54 -7.75 18.40 20.30
N LYS A 55 -8.33 17.23 20.09
CA LYS A 55 -7.87 16.24 19.09
C LYS A 55 -7.86 16.87 17.71
N GLU A 56 -8.90 17.57 17.35
CA GLU A 56 -9.08 18.23 16.04
C GLU A 56 -7.95 19.25 15.80
N SER A 57 -7.64 20.09 16.80
CA SER A 57 -6.54 21.06 16.70
C SER A 57 -5.18 20.38 16.47
N LEU A 58 -4.93 19.24 17.12
CA LEU A 58 -3.70 18.46 16.91
C LEU A 58 -3.66 17.84 15.50
N LEU A 59 -4.79 17.31 15.04
CA LEU A 59 -4.90 16.72 13.70
C LEU A 59 -4.67 17.77 12.60
N LEU A 60 -5.31 18.94 12.71
CA LEU A 60 -5.13 20.03 11.75
C LEU A 60 -3.70 20.56 11.74
N GLU A 61 -3.07 20.69 12.92
CA GLU A 61 -1.67 21.12 13.00
C GLU A 61 -0.72 20.05 12.42
N THR A 62 -1.07 18.76 12.56
CA THR A 62 -0.31 17.67 11.94
C THR A 62 -0.42 17.72 10.41
N LEU A 63 -1.61 17.93 9.87
CA LEU A 63 -1.81 18.12 8.44
C LEU A 63 -1.04 19.33 7.90
N ASN A 64 -1.13 20.46 8.62
CA ASN A 64 -0.39 21.68 8.27
C ASN A 64 1.13 21.45 8.26
N PHE A 65 1.64 20.73 9.25
CA PHE A 65 3.07 20.39 9.34
C PHE A 65 3.54 19.60 8.12
N VAL A 66 2.82 18.55 7.74
CA VAL A 66 3.16 17.74 6.56
C VAL A 66 3.04 18.57 5.26
N SER A 67 2.04 19.46 5.20
CA SER A 67 1.85 20.41 4.09
C SER A 67 3.03 21.37 3.95
N GLU A 68 3.48 21.97 5.05
CA GLU A 68 4.60 22.91 5.06
C GLU A 68 5.92 22.23 4.66
N GLU A 69 6.16 20.98 5.06
CA GLU A 69 7.35 20.22 4.64
C GLU A 69 7.37 20.01 3.13
N PHE A 70 6.22 19.70 2.53
CA PHE A 70 6.09 19.58 1.07
C PHE A 70 6.42 20.90 0.37
N ASP A 71 5.82 22.01 0.81
CA ASP A 71 6.06 23.34 0.22
C ASP A 71 7.53 23.74 0.32
N GLN A 72 8.18 23.46 1.46
CA GLN A 72 9.60 23.73 1.66
C GLN A 72 10.48 22.86 0.74
N SER A 73 10.10 21.62 0.47
CA SER A 73 10.81 20.74 -0.46
C SER A 73 10.76 21.29 -1.89
N ILE A 74 9.56 21.68 -2.36
CA ILE A 74 9.40 22.32 -3.67
C ILE A 74 10.20 23.62 -3.77
N ALA A 75 10.10 24.50 -2.77
CA ALA A 75 10.85 25.76 -2.74
C ALA A 75 12.36 25.54 -2.84
N LYS A 76 12.91 24.64 -2.03
CA LYS A 76 14.34 24.29 -2.05
C LYS A 76 14.79 23.70 -3.40
N ALA A 77 13.95 22.88 -4.04
CA ALA A 77 14.25 22.33 -5.36
C ALA A 77 14.28 23.44 -6.43
N LEU A 78 13.37 24.40 -6.36
CA LEU A 78 13.29 25.52 -7.29
C LEU A 78 14.44 26.53 -7.09
N GLU A 79 14.88 26.79 -5.86
CA GLU A 79 16.04 27.65 -5.57
C GLU A 79 17.33 27.12 -6.20
N LYS A 80 17.51 25.80 -6.21
CA LYS A 80 18.67 25.14 -6.79
C LYS A 80 18.62 25.04 -8.31
N THR A 81 17.45 25.31 -8.90
CA THR A 81 17.19 25.12 -10.32
C THR A 81 17.16 26.49 -11.01
N GLY A 82 17.93 26.68 -12.07
CA GLY A 82 17.93 27.93 -12.82
C GLY A 82 16.55 28.29 -13.39
N SER A 83 16.47 29.37 -14.19
CA SER A 83 15.20 29.92 -14.71
C SER A 83 14.57 29.10 -15.85
N LYS A 84 15.22 28.08 -16.40
CA LYS A 84 14.71 27.29 -17.54
C LYS A 84 13.43 26.53 -17.13
N PRO A 85 12.26 26.78 -17.79
CA PRO A 85 10.97 26.20 -17.38
C PRO A 85 10.99 24.66 -17.30
N SER A 86 11.62 23.98 -18.26
CA SER A 86 11.70 22.53 -18.27
C SER A 86 12.50 21.97 -17.09
N LYS A 87 13.61 22.63 -16.70
CA LYS A 87 14.38 22.22 -15.52
C LYS A 87 13.57 22.40 -14.23
N ARG A 88 12.84 23.51 -14.13
CA ARG A 88 11.97 23.80 -12.98
C ARG A 88 10.83 22.78 -12.84
N LEU A 89 10.18 22.43 -13.96
CA LEU A 89 9.13 21.40 -13.96
C LEU A 89 9.67 20.04 -13.52
N GLY A 90 10.83 19.63 -14.05
CA GLY A 90 11.49 18.39 -13.61
C GLY A 90 11.89 18.41 -12.13
N ALA A 91 12.31 19.58 -11.60
CA ALA A 91 12.66 19.73 -10.19
C ALA A 91 11.45 19.59 -9.27
N ILE A 92 10.28 20.12 -9.66
CA ILE A 92 9.02 19.95 -8.92
C ILE A 92 8.65 18.46 -8.84
N ILE A 93 8.67 17.76 -9.97
CA ILE A 93 8.35 16.33 -10.02
C ILE A 93 9.30 15.51 -9.12
N ASN A 94 10.60 15.77 -9.21
CA ASN A 94 11.58 15.07 -8.39
C ASN A 94 11.37 15.33 -6.89
N ALA A 95 11.07 16.57 -6.51
CA ALA A 95 10.77 16.93 -5.13
C ALA A 95 9.47 16.30 -4.63
N SER A 96 8.43 16.22 -5.47
CA SER A 96 7.17 15.58 -5.12
C SER A 96 7.29 14.06 -4.88
N LEU A 97 8.35 13.43 -5.41
CA LEU A 97 8.64 12.01 -5.26
C LEU A 97 9.87 11.75 -4.36
N ASP A 98 10.31 12.77 -3.62
CA ASP A 98 11.42 12.63 -2.68
C ASP A 98 11.05 11.66 -1.53
N PRO A 99 11.98 10.77 -1.10
CA PRO A 99 11.73 9.83 0.00
C PRO A 99 11.30 10.48 1.32
N GLU A 100 11.79 11.68 1.63
CA GLU A 100 11.42 12.41 2.85
C GLU A 100 9.96 12.91 2.79
N ILE A 101 9.50 13.27 1.60
CA ILE A 101 8.12 13.73 1.36
C ILE A 101 7.17 12.54 1.26
N THR A 102 7.58 11.51 0.53
CA THR A 102 6.78 10.31 0.29
C THR A 102 7.03 9.21 1.34
N GLU A 103 7.41 9.57 2.56
CA GLU A 103 7.45 8.65 3.69
C GLU A 103 6.04 8.07 3.92
N HIS A 104 5.97 6.74 4.07
CA HIS A 104 4.70 6.01 4.17
C HIS A 104 3.74 6.59 5.21
N ARG A 105 4.23 6.98 6.40
CA ARG A 105 3.40 7.57 7.46
C ARG A 105 2.81 8.93 7.06
N LYS A 106 3.58 9.76 6.33
CA LYS A 106 3.11 11.05 5.80
C LYS A 106 2.08 10.88 4.70
N MET A 107 2.30 9.91 3.80
CA MET A 107 1.32 9.57 2.77
C MET A 107 -0.01 9.09 3.38
N ALA A 108 0.05 8.35 4.48
CA ALA A 108 -1.15 7.96 5.22
C ALA A 108 -1.92 9.17 5.79
N VAL A 109 -1.23 10.23 6.25
CA VAL A 109 -1.88 11.47 6.69
C VAL A 109 -2.62 12.14 5.53
N TRP A 110 -1.95 12.34 4.38
CA TRP A 110 -2.57 12.91 3.20
C TRP A 110 -3.85 12.17 2.79
N HIS A 111 -3.72 10.86 2.64
CA HIS A 111 -4.83 10.02 2.18
C HIS A 111 -5.98 9.95 3.20
N ALA A 112 -5.67 9.92 4.50
CA ALA A 112 -6.68 9.87 5.55
C ALA A 112 -7.57 11.13 5.54
N PHE A 113 -6.98 12.30 5.39
CA PHE A 113 -7.75 13.56 5.33
C PHE A 113 -8.51 13.73 4.00
N ASP A 114 -7.93 13.33 2.88
CA ASP A 114 -8.60 13.42 1.58
C ASP A 114 -9.79 12.46 1.46
N SER A 115 -9.65 11.25 2.00
CA SER A 115 -10.65 10.18 1.85
C SER A 115 -11.80 10.25 2.85
N GLU A 116 -11.61 10.82 4.05
CA GLU A 116 -12.67 10.93 5.04
C GLU A 116 -13.58 12.14 4.76
N SER A 117 -14.88 11.88 4.52
CA SER A 117 -15.87 12.92 4.19
C SER A 117 -15.99 14.02 5.24
N HIS A 118 -15.78 13.68 6.53
CA HIS A 118 -15.82 14.64 7.64
C HIS A 118 -14.57 15.53 7.72
N SER A 119 -13.45 15.12 7.12
CA SER A 119 -12.18 15.85 7.15
C SER A 119 -11.91 16.61 5.85
N ARG A 120 -12.78 16.50 4.86
CA ARG A 120 -12.57 17.11 3.55
C ARG A 120 -12.56 18.63 3.57
N ASP A 121 -13.44 19.25 4.36
CA ASP A 121 -13.51 20.72 4.49
C ASP A 121 -12.23 21.25 5.16
N ASP A 122 -11.73 20.57 6.18
CA ASP A 122 -10.47 20.90 6.87
C ASP A 122 -9.27 20.74 5.92
N TYR A 123 -9.25 19.67 5.12
CA TYR A 123 -8.24 19.48 4.08
C TYR A 123 -8.27 20.64 3.08
N GLN A 124 -9.45 21.02 2.56
CA GLN A 124 -9.58 22.11 1.61
C GLN A 124 -9.18 23.46 2.20
N LEU A 125 -9.42 23.68 3.48
CA LEU A 125 -9.02 24.88 4.18
C LEU A 125 -7.49 25.04 4.28
N ILE A 126 -6.80 23.94 4.60
CA ILE A 126 -5.33 23.92 4.83
C ILE A 126 -4.58 23.75 3.51
N CYS A 127 -4.97 22.76 2.71
CA CYS A 127 -4.23 22.32 1.53
C CYS A 127 -4.75 22.89 0.21
N GLY A 128 -6.05 23.21 0.10
CA GLY A 128 -6.67 23.57 -1.17
C GLY A 128 -6.13 24.86 -1.82
N LYS A 129 -5.62 25.81 -1.04
CA LYS A 129 -4.93 26.97 -1.60
C LYS A 129 -3.60 26.55 -2.21
N ARG A 130 -2.82 25.80 -1.47
CA ARG A 130 -1.52 25.26 -1.89
C ARG A 130 -1.65 24.37 -3.13
N ASP A 131 -2.63 23.48 -3.15
CA ASP A 131 -2.86 22.57 -4.28
C ASP A 131 -3.16 23.37 -5.56
N ARG A 132 -3.94 24.44 -5.44
CA ARG A 132 -4.17 25.39 -6.56
C ARG A 132 -2.89 26.12 -6.96
N GLU A 133 -2.09 26.60 -6.01
CA GLU A 133 -0.84 27.32 -6.29
C GLU A 133 0.19 26.39 -6.95
N ASN A 134 0.31 25.15 -6.49
CA ASN A 134 1.18 24.14 -7.11
C ASN A 134 0.71 23.77 -8.52
N PHE A 135 -0.60 23.57 -8.70
CA PHE A 135 -1.17 23.32 -10.03
C PHE A 135 -0.90 24.49 -10.97
N GLU A 136 -1.14 25.73 -10.51
CA GLU A 136 -0.94 26.93 -11.33
C GLU A 136 0.54 27.10 -11.71
N LEU A 137 1.46 26.78 -10.81
CA LEU A 137 2.89 26.79 -11.10
C LEU A 137 3.26 25.76 -12.18
N ILE A 138 2.77 24.53 -12.09
CA ILE A 138 2.97 23.49 -13.09
C ILE A 138 2.37 23.94 -14.43
N PHE A 139 1.14 24.49 -14.42
CA PHE A 139 0.47 24.99 -15.60
C PHE A 139 1.28 26.08 -16.30
N GLN A 140 1.74 27.11 -15.57
CA GLN A 140 2.56 28.20 -16.11
C GLN A 140 3.86 27.69 -16.71
N LEU A 141 4.52 26.72 -16.08
CA LEU A 141 5.74 26.12 -16.62
C LEU A 141 5.46 25.33 -17.91
N CYS A 142 4.37 24.58 -17.98
CA CYS A 142 3.94 23.91 -19.21
C CYS A 142 3.65 24.92 -20.32
N GLU A 143 2.90 26.00 -20.01
CA GLU A 143 2.59 27.06 -20.96
C GLU A 143 3.87 27.74 -21.52
N GLN A 144 4.84 28.03 -20.65
CA GLN A 144 6.13 28.60 -21.09
C GLN A 144 6.92 27.64 -22.01
N ILE A 145 6.94 26.33 -21.69
CA ILE A 145 7.61 25.32 -22.52
C ILE A 145 6.94 25.24 -23.91
N ILE A 146 5.62 25.23 -23.95
CA ILE A 146 4.83 25.13 -25.19
C ILE A 146 5.04 26.36 -26.07
N ARG A 147 5.00 27.57 -25.49
CA ARG A 147 5.19 28.84 -26.21
C ARG A 147 6.60 28.99 -26.79
N GLN A 148 7.63 28.47 -26.13
CA GLN A 148 9.00 28.53 -26.62
C GLN A 148 9.19 27.83 -27.97
N GLU A 149 8.34 26.85 -28.29
CA GLU A 149 8.39 26.06 -29.53
C GLU A 149 7.18 26.31 -30.46
N ASN A 150 6.35 27.32 -30.14
CA ASN A 150 5.12 27.68 -30.90
C ASN A 150 4.17 26.47 -31.07
N MET A 151 3.93 25.71 -30.01
CA MET A 151 3.14 24.48 -30.02
C MET A 151 1.75 24.64 -29.39
N GLU A 152 1.27 25.88 -29.20
CA GLU A 152 0.01 26.20 -28.51
C GLU A 152 -1.22 25.61 -29.21
N ASP A 153 -1.17 25.51 -30.54
CA ASP A 153 -2.28 24.93 -31.34
C ASP A 153 -2.31 23.38 -31.25
N ARG A 154 -1.26 22.75 -30.73
CA ARG A 154 -1.11 21.29 -30.68
C ARG A 154 -1.15 20.69 -29.29
N ILE A 155 -0.73 21.44 -28.29
CA ILE A 155 -0.59 20.94 -26.92
C ILE A 155 -1.35 21.87 -25.97
N ASN A 156 -2.31 21.28 -25.25
CA ASN A 156 -3.07 21.98 -24.23
C ASN A 156 -2.30 22.00 -22.91
N ALA A 157 -1.72 23.13 -22.53
CA ALA A 157 -0.93 23.29 -21.31
C ALA A 157 -1.69 22.88 -20.04
N ARG A 158 -2.99 23.22 -19.95
CA ARG A 158 -3.83 22.86 -18.80
C ARG A 158 -4.08 21.36 -18.73
N GLY A 159 -4.30 20.72 -19.89
CA GLY A 159 -4.43 19.26 -19.98
C GLY A 159 -3.17 18.54 -19.52
N VAL A 160 -2.00 19.02 -19.94
CA VAL A 160 -0.71 18.46 -19.53
C VAL A 160 -0.47 18.64 -18.02
N ALA A 161 -0.76 19.83 -17.47
CA ALA A 161 -0.64 20.10 -16.05
C ALA A 161 -1.54 19.19 -15.21
N ASN A 162 -2.79 18.98 -15.62
CA ASN A 162 -3.70 18.03 -14.96
C ASN A 162 -3.16 16.59 -15.02
N ALA A 163 -2.61 16.18 -16.17
CA ALA A 163 -2.06 14.83 -16.32
C ALA A 163 -0.83 14.61 -15.42
N ILE A 164 0.04 15.63 -15.30
CA ILE A 164 1.21 15.57 -14.39
C ILE A 164 0.75 15.46 -12.93
N SER A 165 -0.20 16.31 -12.49
CA SER A 165 -0.72 16.28 -11.14
C SER A 165 -1.38 14.94 -10.83
N GLY A 166 -2.26 14.45 -11.71
CA GLY A 166 -2.91 13.15 -11.53
C GLY A 166 -1.94 11.96 -11.53
N LEU A 167 -0.85 12.03 -12.33
CA LEU A 167 0.18 11.01 -12.32
C LEU A 167 0.94 10.96 -10.98
N ILE A 168 1.29 12.14 -10.43
CA ILE A 168 1.95 12.22 -9.12
C ILE A 168 1.04 11.68 -8.01
N GLU A 169 -0.24 12.05 -8.02
CA GLU A 169 -1.23 11.56 -7.05
C GLU A 169 -1.39 10.03 -7.11
N GLU A 170 -1.43 9.45 -8.29
CA GLU A 170 -1.53 7.99 -8.43
C GLU A 170 -0.26 7.29 -7.93
N LEU A 171 0.92 7.84 -8.24
CA LEU A 171 2.19 7.32 -7.72
C LEU A 171 2.28 7.44 -6.19
N TRP A 172 1.72 8.48 -5.59
CA TRP A 172 1.62 8.60 -4.13
C TRP A 172 0.74 7.52 -3.51
N LYS A 173 -0.37 7.15 -4.15
CA LYS A 173 -1.20 6.02 -3.72
C LYS A 173 -0.44 4.70 -3.83
N GLU A 174 0.28 4.47 -4.94
CA GLU A 174 1.12 3.27 -5.08
C GLU A 174 2.20 3.20 -4.00
N ILE A 175 2.86 4.32 -3.67
CA ILE A 175 3.83 4.41 -2.58
C ILE A 175 3.18 4.08 -1.24
N LEU A 176 1.98 4.60 -0.98
CA LEU A 176 1.24 4.31 0.25
C LEU A 176 0.94 2.81 0.38
N PHE A 177 0.48 2.16 -0.68
CA PHE A 177 0.11 0.74 -0.63
C PHE A 177 1.31 -0.21 -0.64
N ALA A 178 2.39 0.13 -1.34
CA ALA A 178 3.60 -0.70 -1.40
C ALA A 178 4.59 -0.41 -0.25
N GLY A 179 4.47 0.73 0.42
CA GLY A 179 5.31 1.13 1.55
C GLY A 179 6.78 1.31 1.16
N GLU A 180 7.69 0.87 2.05
CA GLU A 180 9.14 1.02 1.86
C GLU A 180 9.71 0.23 0.67
N THR A 181 8.97 -0.74 0.16
CA THR A 181 9.42 -1.57 -0.97
C THR A 181 9.21 -0.89 -2.33
N TYR A 182 8.54 0.26 -2.37
CA TYR A 182 8.27 0.98 -3.60
C TYR A 182 9.53 1.62 -4.20
N ASN A 183 9.77 1.41 -5.49
CA ASN A 183 10.92 1.98 -6.19
C ASN A 183 10.62 3.42 -6.66
N ARG A 184 11.00 4.41 -5.85
CA ARG A 184 10.79 5.84 -6.15
C ARG A 184 11.54 6.32 -7.39
N GLU A 185 12.70 5.73 -7.72
CA GLU A 185 13.43 6.06 -8.95
C GLU A 185 12.65 5.64 -10.19
N GLU A 186 11.87 4.58 -10.09
CA GLU A 186 10.97 4.19 -11.18
C GLU A 186 9.78 5.16 -11.30
N ALA A 187 9.20 5.60 -10.20
CA ALA A 187 8.16 6.62 -10.22
C ALA A 187 8.66 7.90 -10.93
N LYS A 188 9.87 8.36 -10.60
CA LYS A 188 10.50 9.49 -11.28
C LYS A 188 10.69 9.24 -12.79
N LYS A 189 11.13 8.03 -13.16
CA LYS A 189 11.28 7.66 -14.59
C LYS A 189 9.95 7.62 -15.33
N ILE A 190 8.86 7.16 -14.69
CA ILE A 190 7.51 7.21 -15.27
C ILE A 190 7.13 8.66 -15.59
N CYS A 191 7.30 9.57 -14.64
CA CYS A 191 7.02 10.98 -14.85
C CYS A 191 7.91 11.59 -15.94
N MET A 192 9.21 11.27 -15.94
CA MET A 192 10.14 11.78 -16.94
C MET A 192 9.87 11.21 -18.34
N SER A 193 9.41 9.96 -18.46
CA SER A 193 8.99 9.38 -19.74
C SER A 193 7.74 10.07 -20.27
N PHE A 194 6.78 10.40 -19.40
CA PHE A 194 5.61 11.19 -19.78
C PHE A 194 6.03 12.56 -20.29
N LEU A 195 6.91 13.28 -19.57
CA LEU A 195 7.41 14.59 -20.02
C LEU A 195 8.16 14.50 -21.37
N ALA A 196 8.99 13.48 -21.55
CA ALA A 196 9.70 13.27 -22.80
C ALA A 196 8.76 12.95 -23.98
N SER A 197 7.64 12.29 -23.72
CA SER A 197 6.61 12.02 -24.74
C SER A 197 5.85 13.29 -25.16
N ILE A 198 5.63 14.24 -24.22
CA ILE A 198 4.89 15.48 -24.49
C ILE A 198 5.83 16.59 -24.97
N PHE A 199 7.02 16.69 -24.38
CA PHE A 199 8.02 17.73 -24.65
C PHE A 199 9.36 17.15 -25.13
N PRO A 200 9.41 16.42 -26.27
CA PRO A 200 10.62 15.71 -26.73
C PRO A 200 11.79 16.64 -27.02
N TRP A 201 11.57 17.93 -27.19
CA TRP A 201 12.62 18.94 -27.38
C TRP A 201 13.26 19.42 -26.07
N CYS A 202 12.66 19.11 -24.92
CA CYS A 202 13.14 19.52 -23.61
C CYS A 202 13.64 18.36 -22.75
N TYR A 203 13.11 17.16 -22.96
CA TYR A 203 13.39 15.97 -22.15
C TYR A 203 13.79 14.81 -23.05
N GLU A 204 14.84 14.15 -22.66
CA GLU A 204 15.23 12.88 -23.27
C GLU A 204 14.44 11.75 -22.64
N MET A 205 14.06 10.75 -23.46
CA MET A 205 13.46 9.53 -22.95
C MET A 205 14.43 8.90 -21.93
N PRO A 206 14.04 8.69 -20.69
CA PRO A 206 14.89 7.97 -19.75
C PRO A 206 15.31 6.67 -20.40
N GLN A 207 16.59 6.31 -20.30
CA GLN A 207 17.03 4.98 -20.71
C GLN A 207 16.10 3.98 -20.06
N PRO A 208 15.54 3.01 -20.81
CA PRO A 208 14.79 1.96 -20.19
C PRO A 208 15.59 1.51 -18.97
N ILE A 209 15.00 1.44 -17.82
CA ILE A 209 15.55 0.56 -16.80
C ILE A 209 15.67 -0.72 -17.59
N GLU A 210 16.88 -1.25 -17.73
CA GLU A 210 17.04 -2.56 -18.33
C GLU A 210 15.92 -3.38 -17.73
N THR A 211 14.94 -3.66 -18.57
CA THR A 211 13.65 -4.24 -18.17
C THR A 211 13.85 -5.71 -17.80
N GLU A 212 15.12 -6.13 -17.75
CA GLU A 212 15.54 -7.35 -17.11
C GLU A 212 15.18 -7.41 -15.62
N ILE A 213 14.97 -6.26 -14.93
CA ILE A 213 14.74 -6.32 -13.48
C ILE A 213 13.27 -6.39 -13.11
N ARG A 214 12.32 -5.93 -13.90
CA ARG A 214 10.90 -6.02 -13.53
C ARG A 214 10.09 -7.10 -14.22
N HIS A 215 10.41 -7.51 -15.43
CA HIS A 215 9.96 -8.81 -15.91
C HIS A 215 10.69 -9.96 -15.20
N SER A 216 11.85 -9.73 -14.55
CA SER A 216 12.54 -10.71 -13.72
C SER A 216 12.17 -10.63 -12.24
N LEU A 217 11.47 -9.58 -11.76
CA LEU A 217 11.03 -9.47 -10.36
C LEU A 217 9.55 -9.80 -10.15
N ILE A 218 8.71 -9.69 -11.16
CA ILE A 218 7.46 -10.46 -11.22
C ILE A 218 7.79 -11.68 -12.08
N LYS A 219 8.50 -12.64 -11.51
CA LYS A 219 8.53 -13.98 -12.09
C LYS A 219 7.07 -14.37 -12.33
N PRO A 220 6.63 -14.62 -13.56
CA PRO A 220 5.23 -14.92 -13.80
C PRO A 220 4.84 -16.06 -12.86
N ILE A 221 3.90 -15.76 -11.97
CA ILE A 221 3.37 -16.76 -11.06
C ILE A 221 2.24 -17.44 -11.77
N HIS A 222 2.41 -18.72 -12.02
CA HIS A 222 1.38 -19.58 -12.60
C HIS A 222 0.65 -20.29 -11.48
N ILE A 223 -0.68 -20.17 -11.46
CA ILE A 223 -1.50 -20.93 -10.53
C ILE A 223 -2.02 -22.16 -11.24
N ILE A 224 -1.74 -23.32 -10.66
CA ILE A 224 -2.21 -24.60 -11.20
C ILE A 224 -3.04 -25.32 -10.13
N LYS A 225 -4.06 -26.05 -10.58
CA LYS A 225 -4.81 -26.96 -9.71
C LYS A 225 -3.96 -28.21 -9.48
N VAL A 226 -3.79 -28.58 -8.22
CA VAL A 226 -2.96 -29.73 -7.84
C VAL A 226 -3.64 -31.03 -8.26
N GLY A 227 -2.87 -31.85 -8.95
CA GLY A 227 -3.19 -33.25 -9.26
C GLY A 227 -2.12 -34.19 -8.73
N LYS A 228 -2.10 -35.42 -9.25
CA LYS A 228 -1.12 -36.43 -8.85
C LYS A 228 0.31 -36.04 -9.21
N ALA A 229 0.51 -35.31 -10.31
CA ALA A 229 1.83 -34.89 -10.78
C ALA A 229 2.50 -33.87 -9.82
N GLU A 230 1.69 -33.00 -9.20
CA GLU A 230 2.18 -31.93 -8.34
C GLU A 230 2.24 -32.32 -6.86
N LEU A 231 1.82 -33.54 -6.51
CA LEU A 231 1.67 -33.99 -5.12
C LEU A 231 2.96 -33.87 -4.32
N ASP A 232 4.10 -34.26 -4.89
CA ASP A 232 5.38 -34.24 -4.17
C ASP A 232 5.84 -32.82 -3.85
N GLN A 233 5.72 -31.87 -4.79
CA GLN A 233 6.06 -30.46 -4.55
C GLN A 233 5.10 -29.84 -3.55
N THR A 234 3.82 -30.16 -3.64
CA THR A 234 2.80 -29.69 -2.71
C THR A 234 3.04 -30.20 -1.31
N ALA A 235 3.43 -31.48 -1.15
CA ALA A 235 3.73 -32.08 0.14
C ALA A 235 4.92 -31.41 0.84
N MET A 236 5.94 -31.00 0.09
CA MET A 236 7.07 -30.23 0.65
C MET A 236 6.61 -28.87 1.18
N LEU A 237 5.78 -28.15 0.45
CA LEU A 237 5.23 -26.87 0.90
C LEU A 237 4.29 -27.03 2.08
N PHE A 238 3.46 -28.06 2.07
CA PHE A 238 2.56 -28.37 3.17
C PHE A 238 3.31 -28.73 4.44
N ASP A 239 4.44 -29.43 4.34
CA ASP A 239 5.30 -29.71 5.49
C ASP A 239 5.95 -28.43 6.04
N LEU A 240 6.41 -27.49 5.17
CA LEU A 240 6.89 -26.17 5.58
C LEU A 240 5.79 -25.34 6.28
N TYR A 241 4.56 -25.42 5.79
CA TYR A 241 3.40 -24.81 6.44
C TYR A 241 3.14 -25.39 7.83
N ARG A 242 3.21 -26.72 7.99
CA ARG A 242 3.09 -27.38 9.28
C ARG A 242 4.19 -26.92 10.25
N GLN A 243 5.42 -26.78 9.77
CA GLN A 243 6.55 -26.28 10.57
C GLN A 243 6.34 -24.81 10.98
N PHE A 244 5.71 -23.97 10.14
CA PHE A 244 5.33 -22.60 10.51
C PHE A 244 4.39 -22.60 11.74
N TYR A 245 3.53 -23.61 11.88
CA TYR A 245 2.70 -23.86 13.05
C TYR A 245 3.37 -24.78 14.08
N GLN A 246 4.70 -24.78 14.15
CA GLN A 246 5.52 -25.50 15.16
C GLN A 246 5.37 -27.02 15.17
N GLN A 247 4.87 -27.61 14.09
CA GLN A 247 4.84 -29.07 13.94
C GLN A 247 6.21 -29.59 13.52
N LYS A 248 6.52 -30.80 13.93
CA LYS A 248 7.77 -31.50 13.48
C LYS A 248 7.66 -31.81 11.97
N THR A 249 8.78 -31.69 11.26
CA THR A 249 8.87 -32.07 9.84
C THR A 249 8.49 -33.53 9.64
N ASN A 250 7.62 -33.81 8.69
CA ASN A 250 7.19 -35.14 8.28
C ASN A 250 6.56 -35.10 6.89
N VAL A 251 7.40 -35.01 5.86
CA VAL A 251 6.96 -34.97 4.46
C VAL A 251 6.13 -36.21 4.06
N PRO A 252 6.47 -37.46 4.48
CA PRO A 252 5.62 -38.60 4.19
C PRO A 252 4.20 -38.47 4.75
N LEU A 253 4.04 -37.92 5.97
CA LEU A 253 2.71 -37.67 6.54
C LEU A 253 1.95 -36.59 5.73
N ALA A 254 2.63 -35.51 5.36
CA ALA A 254 2.07 -34.45 4.52
C ALA A 254 1.58 -35.02 3.18
N LYS A 255 2.41 -35.82 2.53
CA LYS A 255 2.05 -36.47 1.26
C LYS A 255 0.82 -37.38 1.38
N LYS A 256 0.81 -38.24 2.40
CA LYS A 256 -0.32 -39.17 2.66
C LYS A 256 -1.62 -38.42 2.89
N TYR A 257 -1.58 -37.32 3.66
CA TYR A 257 -2.74 -36.48 3.91
C TYR A 257 -3.26 -35.84 2.62
N LEU A 258 -2.40 -35.21 1.85
CA LEU A 258 -2.79 -34.56 0.58
C LEU A 258 -3.31 -35.55 -0.46
N GLU A 259 -2.70 -36.73 -0.54
CA GLU A 259 -3.16 -37.82 -1.42
C GLU A 259 -4.57 -38.30 -1.06
N GLN A 260 -4.86 -38.40 0.25
CA GLN A 260 -6.24 -38.68 0.72
C GLN A 260 -7.19 -37.58 0.31
N MET A 261 -6.85 -36.31 0.53
CA MET A 261 -7.72 -35.17 0.17
C MET A 261 -8.02 -35.11 -1.33
N LEU A 262 -7.04 -35.40 -2.17
CA LEU A 262 -7.20 -35.47 -3.63
C LEU A 262 -8.05 -36.67 -4.07
N THR A 263 -7.83 -37.85 -3.44
CA THR A 263 -8.54 -39.07 -3.81
C THR A 263 -10.02 -39.02 -3.43
N THR A 264 -10.33 -38.42 -2.29
CA THR A 264 -11.71 -38.27 -1.78
C THR A 264 -12.40 -37.01 -2.29
N GLU A 265 -11.69 -36.18 -3.09
CA GLU A 265 -12.17 -34.87 -3.55
C GLU A 265 -12.68 -33.98 -2.40
N SER A 266 -12.15 -34.19 -1.19
CA SER A 266 -12.59 -33.47 0.02
C SER A 266 -12.13 -32.03 0.04
N SER A 267 -11.07 -31.68 -0.72
CA SER A 267 -10.57 -30.30 -0.86
C SER A 267 -10.06 -30.02 -2.27
N ILE A 268 -10.00 -28.74 -2.59
CA ILE A 268 -9.40 -28.24 -3.83
C ILE A 268 -8.11 -27.51 -3.44
N ILE A 269 -7.00 -27.88 -4.10
CA ILE A 269 -5.69 -27.34 -3.81
C ILE A 269 -5.15 -26.64 -5.05
N TYR A 270 -4.63 -25.41 -4.87
CA TYR A 270 -3.91 -24.68 -5.91
C TYR A 270 -2.47 -24.44 -5.49
N LEU A 271 -1.57 -24.52 -6.44
CA LEU A 271 -0.13 -24.33 -6.28
C LEU A 271 0.30 -23.09 -7.06
N ALA A 272 1.05 -22.23 -6.44
CA ALA A 272 1.73 -21.13 -7.10
C ALA A 272 3.12 -21.59 -7.53
N MET A 273 3.41 -21.48 -8.83
CA MET A 273 4.67 -21.85 -9.44
C MET A 273 5.41 -20.60 -9.91
N ASP A 274 6.71 -20.56 -9.74
CA ASP A 274 7.56 -19.53 -10.35
C ASP A 274 7.80 -19.80 -11.84
N ALA A 275 8.46 -18.88 -12.55
CA ALA A 275 8.80 -19.02 -13.97
C ALA A 275 9.73 -20.20 -14.28
N ALA A 276 10.45 -20.70 -13.31
CA ALA A 276 11.32 -21.88 -13.45
C ALA A 276 10.58 -23.20 -13.18
N GLY A 277 9.28 -23.14 -12.84
CA GLY A 277 8.48 -24.31 -12.53
C GLY A 277 8.68 -24.83 -11.09
N ASN A 278 9.18 -24.00 -10.17
CA ASN A 278 9.29 -24.36 -8.78
C ASN A 278 8.02 -23.96 -8.01
N ALA A 279 7.55 -24.82 -7.14
CA ALA A 279 6.45 -24.51 -6.24
C ALA A 279 6.90 -23.53 -5.13
N ILE A 280 6.23 -22.37 -5.07
CA ILE A 280 6.56 -21.27 -4.15
C ILE A 280 5.49 -21.01 -3.08
N GLY A 281 4.29 -21.54 -3.27
CA GLY A 281 3.19 -21.41 -2.32
C GLY A 281 1.99 -22.26 -2.70
N PHE A 282 1.05 -22.44 -1.79
CA PHE A 282 -0.19 -23.17 -2.06
C PHE A 282 -1.36 -22.59 -1.25
N THR A 283 -2.57 -22.93 -1.69
CA THR A 283 -3.81 -22.74 -0.91
C THR A 283 -4.67 -23.99 -1.01
N GLN A 284 -5.37 -24.31 0.09
CA GLN A 284 -6.31 -25.43 0.16
C GLN A 284 -7.67 -24.94 0.60
N LEU A 285 -8.71 -25.30 -0.16
CA LEU A 285 -10.09 -24.91 0.06
C LEU A 285 -10.97 -26.15 0.25
N TYR A 286 -11.90 -26.03 1.19
CA TYR A 286 -12.88 -27.09 1.46
C TYR A 286 -14.29 -26.60 1.06
N PRO A 287 -14.99 -27.32 0.19
CA PRO A 287 -16.42 -27.08 -0.03
C PRO A 287 -17.21 -27.28 1.26
N SER A 288 -18.10 -26.36 1.56
CA SER A 288 -18.96 -26.42 2.75
C SER A 288 -20.31 -25.77 2.45
N TYR A 289 -21.17 -25.72 3.45
CA TYR A 289 -22.51 -25.11 3.35
C TYR A 289 -22.80 -24.23 4.55
N CYS A 290 -23.38 -23.07 4.29
CA CYS A 290 -24.01 -22.26 5.31
C CYS A 290 -25.49 -22.65 5.39
N SER A 291 -25.89 -23.36 6.45
CA SER A 291 -27.27 -23.83 6.61
C SER A 291 -28.25 -22.68 6.85
N VAL A 292 -27.85 -21.62 7.55
CA VAL A 292 -28.70 -20.45 7.80
C VAL A 292 -29.05 -19.74 6.49
N GLU A 293 -28.10 -19.60 5.58
CA GLU A 293 -28.33 -18.99 4.27
C GLU A 293 -28.80 -20.00 3.21
N ALA A 294 -28.77 -21.29 3.52
CA ALA A 294 -29.03 -22.40 2.57
C ALA A 294 -28.18 -22.29 1.30
N LYS A 295 -26.90 -21.93 1.43
CA LYS A 295 -25.98 -21.71 0.31
C LYS A 295 -24.68 -22.48 0.48
N ALA A 296 -24.06 -22.82 -0.67
CA ALA A 296 -22.70 -23.34 -0.70
C ALA A 296 -21.72 -22.22 -0.37
N ILE A 297 -20.66 -22.55 0.37
CA ILE A 297 -19.53 -21.70 0.72
C ILE A 297 -18.22 -22.44 0.48
N LEU A 298 -17.11 -21.74 0.44
CA LEU A 298 -15.78 -22.32 0.53
C LEU A 298 -15.11 -21.92 1.84
N ILE A 299 -14.38 -22.84 2.46
CA ILE A 299 -13.49 -22.56 3.58
C ILE A 299 -12.07 -22.60 3.06
N LEU A 300 -11.38 -21.45 3.04
CA LEU A 300 -9.95 -21.37 2.74
C LEU A 300 -9.21 -21.68 4.04
N TYR A 301 -8.81 -22.93 4.22
CA TYR A 301 -8.21 -23.40 5.46
C TYR A 301 -6.71 -23.13 5.51
N ASP A 302 -6.00 -23.34 4.38
CA ASP A 302 -4.56 -23.21 4.29
C ASP A 302 -4.15 -22.24 3.20
N LEU A 303 -3.25 -21.31 3.54
CA LEU A 303 -2.54 -20.44 2.61
C LEU A 303 -1.11 -20.27 3.08
N TYR A 304 -0.15 -20.70 2.27
CA TYR A 304 1.25 -20.59 2.59
C TYR A 304 2.07 -20.15 1.38
N VAL A 305 3.02 -19.25 1.60
CA VAL A 305 4.04 -18.86 0.63
C VAL A 305 5.39 -18.95 1.33
N LYS A 306 6.38 -19.56 0.67
CA LYS A 306 7.76 -19.67 1.19
C LYS A 306 8.26 -18.28 1.59
N LYS A 307 9.05 -18.22 2.66
CA LYS A 307 9.52 -16.96 3.25
C LYS A 307 10.26 -16.08 2.23
N GLU A 308 11.11 -16.70 1.43
CA GLU A 308 11.91 -16.07 0.37
C GLU A 308 11.07 -15.59 -0.83
N ASP A 309 9.89 -16.16 -1.04
CA ASP A 309 8.99 -15.83 -2.17
C ASP A 309 7.80 -14.93 -1.74
N ARG A 310 7.79 -14.47 -0.50
CA ARG A 310 6.76 -13.53 -0.01
C ARG A 310 6.94 -12.15 -0.63
N LYS A 311 5.88 -11.36 -0.61
CA LYS A 311 5.81 -9.99 -1.19
C LYS A 311 5.97 -9.94 -2.72
N ASN A 312 5.99 -11.07 -3.43
CA ASN A 312 6.06 -11.18 -4.88
C ASN A 312 4.69 -11.41 -5.54
N GLY A 313 3.59 -11.24 -4.80
CA GLY A 313 2.23 -11.38 -5.33
C GLY A 313 1.65 -12.80 -5.29
N ALA A 314 2.41 -13.85 -4.88
CA ALA A 314 1.95 -15.24 -4.87
C ALA A 314 0.70 -15.44 -3.99
N GLY A 315 0.66 -14.86 -2.80
CA GLY A 315 -0.51 -14.94 -1.92
C GLY A 315 -1.75 -14.29 -2.54
N LYS A 316 -1.59 -13.13 -3.20
CA LYS A 316 -2.69 -12.47 -3.92
C LYS A 316 -3.17 -13.31 -5.09
N ALA A 317 -2.27 -13.90 -5.87
CA ALA A 317 -2.61 -14.76 -7.00
C ALA A 317 -3.39 -16.01 -6.57
N LEU A 318 -2.95 -16.70 -5.50
CA LEU A 318 -3.66 -17.84 -4.92
C LEU A 318 -5.06 -17.47 -4.44
N LYS A 319 -5.24 -16.31 -3.81
CA LYS A 319 -6.56 -15.84 -3.36
C LYS A 319 -7.46 -15.42 -4.50
N ASN A 320 -6.93 -14.80 -5.55
CA ASN A 320 -7.70 -14.51 -6.75
C ASN A 320 -8.21 -15.81 -7.40
N GLN A 321 -7.39 -16.87 -7.40
CA GLN A 321 -7.81 -18.19 -7.87
C GLN A 321 -8.90 -18.80 -6.98
N ALA A 322 -8.82 -18.62 -5.66
CA ALA A 322 -9.88 -19.02 -4.72
C ALA A 322 -11.19 -18.29 -5.00
N MET A 323 -11.14 -16.98 -5.24
CA MET A 323 -12.33 -16.18 -5.62
C MET A 323 -12.92 -16.64 -6.97
N GLN A 324 -12.06 -16.98 -7.93
CA GLN A 324 -12.50 -17.51 -9.21
C GLN A 324 -13.24 -18.85 -9.03
N LEU A 325 -12.67 -19.76 -8.23
CA LEU A 325 -13.31 -21.02 -7.87
C LEU A 325 -14.68 -20.81 -7.21
N ALA A 326 -14.80 -19.85 -6.27
CA ALA A 326 -16.07 -19.56 -5.63
C ALA A 326 -17.14 -19.12 -6.64
N LYS A 327 -16.76 -18.27 -7.61
CA LYS A 327 -17.65 -17.84 -8.70
C LYS A 327 -18.07 -19.02 -9.58
N GLU A 328 -17.14 -19.88 -9.96
CA GLU A 328 -17.37 -21.05 -10.82
C GLU A 328 -18.27 -22.09 -10.15
N THR A 329 -18.13 -22.28 -8.84
CA THR A 329 -18.92 -23.25 -8.06
C THR A 329 -20.24 -22.68 -7.50
N GLY A 330 -20.49 -21.36 -7.68
CA GLY A 330 -21.65 -20.68 -7.14
C GLY A 330 -21.62 -20.55 -5.62
N ALA A 331 -20.45 -20.63 -4.99
CA ALA A 331 -20.31 -20.38 -3.56
C ALA A 331 -20.59 -18.91 -3.24
N SER A 332 -21.38 -18.67 -2.19
CA SER A 332 -21.82 -17.32 -1.82
C SER A 332 -20.73 -16.50 -1.14
N ARG A 333 -19.74 -17.16 -0.50
CA ARG A 333 -18.60 -16.53 0.16
C ARG A 333 -17.43 -17.50 0.37
N ILE A 334 -16.31 -16.96 0.77
CA ILE A 334 -15.13 -17.71 1.23
C ILE A 334 -14.85 -17.30 2.67
N ASP A 335 -14.91 -18.26 3.59
CA ASP A 335 -14.57 -18.07 5.00
C ASP A 335 -13.10 -18.49 5.23
N LEU A 336 -12.42 -17.80 6.13
CA LEU A 336 -11.05 -18.15 6.55
C LEU A 336 -10.79 -17.70 7.99
N GLU A 337 -9.75 -18.28 8.57
CA GLU A 337 -9.25 -17.91 9.88
C GLU A 337 -7.75 -17.61 9.83
N THR A 338 -7.29 -16.68 10.67
CA THR A 338 -5.87 -16.37 10.82
C THR A 338 -5.57 -16.00 12.26
N ALA A 339 -4.31 -16.16 12.67
CA ALA A 339 -3.89 -15.77 14.01
C ALA A 339 -4.05 -14.25 14.23
N ILE A 340 -4.39 -13.88 15.46
CA ILE A 340 -4.65 -12.48 15.84
C ILE A 340 -3.41 -11.59 15.66
N ASP A 341 -2.23 -12.16 15.76
CA ASP A 341 -0.93 -11.48 15.59
C ASP A 341 -0.39 -11.53 14.15
N ASN A 342 -1.08 -12.25 13.23
CA ASN A 342 -0.67 -12.32 11.82
C ASN A 342 -1.18 -11.11 11.03
N THR A 343 -0.68 -9.92 11.36
CA THR A 343 -1.10 -8.65 10.75
C THR A 343 -0.89 -8.60 9.24
N SER A 344 0.18 -9.25 8.74
CA SER A 344 0.46 -9.33 7.30
C SER A 344 -0.62 -10.07 6.51
N ALA A 345 -1.15 -11.16 7.07
CA ALA A 345 -2.25 -11.90 6.44
C ALA A 345 -3.56 -11.12 6.55
N GLN A 346 -3.83 -10.50 7.70
CA GLN A 346 -5.03 -9.67 7.91
C GLN A 346 -5.08 -8.52 6.90
N SER A 347 -3.99 -7.77 6.73
CA SER A 347 -3.91 -6.69 5.74
C SER A 347 -4.16 -7.19 4.30
N LEU A 348 -3.64 -8.38 3.95
CA LEU A 348 -3.92 -8.98 2.64
C LEU A 348 -5.40 -9.31 2.48
N TYR A 349 -6.04 -9.87 3.51
CA TYR A 349 -7.45 -10.25 3.44
C TYR A 349 -8.35 -9.02 3.31
N GLU A 350 -8.16 -8.02 4.16
CA GLU A 350 -8.90 -6.76 4.12
C GLU A 350 -8.72 -6.03 2.79
N SER A 351 -7.51 -6.02 2.22
CA SER A 351 -7.24 -5.42 0.89
C SER A 351 -7.97 -6.12 -0.27
N LEU A 352 -8.45 -7.35 -0.05
CA LEU A 352 -9.21 -8.15 -1.01
C LEU A 352 -10.71 -8.17 -0.72
N GLY A 353 -11.19 -7.34 0.23
CA GLY A 353 -12.60 -7.19 0.57
C GLY A 353 -13.14 -8.24 1.55
N TYR A 354 -12.27 -8.96 2.28
CA TYR A 354 -12.73 -9.79 3.38
C TYR A 354 -13.07 -8.92 4.59
N GLU A 355 -14.19 -9.20 5.22
CA GLU A 355 -14.64 -8.52 6.43
C GLU A 355 -14.31 -9.39 7.65
N ARG A 356 -13.85 -8.76 8.72
CA ARG A 356 -13.55 -9.44 9.97
C ARG A 356 -14.84 -9.69 10.74
N ASP A 357 -15.09 -10.95 11.10
CA ASP A 357 -16.18 -11.30 12.00
C ASP A 357 -15.89 -10.78 13.42
N ILE A 358 -16.85 -10.05 13.97
CA ILE A 358 -16.82 -9.51 15.34
C ILE A 358 -17.99 -10.00 16.20
N GLU A 359 -18.90 -10.79 15.62
CA GLU A 359 -20.12 -11.26 16.27
C GLU A 359 -19.98 -12.67 16.83
N PHE A 360 -19.15 -13.52 16.21
CA PHE A 360 -19.02 -14.92 16.59
C PHE A 360 -17.64 -15.26 17.12
N HIS A 361 -17.60 -16.15 18.13
CA HIS A 361 -16.38 -16.75 18.64
C HIS A 361 -16.24 -18.18 18.14
N LYS A 362 -15.03 -18.57 17.78
CA LYS A 362 -14.70 -19.97 17.48
C LYS A 362 -14.43 -20.74 18.77
N TYR A 363 -14.98 -21.95 18.87
CA TYR A 363 -14.70 -22.91 19.94
C TYR A 363 -14.21 -24.22 19.34
N SER A 364 -13.26 -24.87 20.01
CA SER A 364 -12.72 -26.19 19.64
C SER A 364 -12.73 -27.09 20.86
N LEU A 365 -13.10 -28.36 20.67
CA LEU A 365 -12.95 -29.43 21.66
C LEU A 365 -11.97 -30.46 21.11
N GLU A 366 -10.85 -30.64 21.80
CA GLU A 366 -9.89 -31.71 21.48
C GLU A 366 -10.39 -33.03 22.08
N LEU A 367 -10.29 -34.13 21.29
CA LEU A 367 -10.75 -35.47 21.65
C LEU A 367 -9.59 -36.42 21.80
#